data_f3dc664515e36cf698c78e59ab7b4cef
#
_entry.id   f3dc664515e36cf698c78e59ab7b4cef
#
_cell.length_a   1.000
_cell.length_b   1.000
_cell.length_c   1.000
_cell.angle_alpha   90.00
_cell.angle_beta   90.00
_cell.angle_gamma   90.00
#
_symmetry.space_group_name_H-M   'P 1'
#
loop_
_entity.id
_entity.type
_entity.pdbx_description
1 polymer ?
#
loop_
_entity_poly.entity_id
_entity_poly.type
_entity_poly.pdbx_seq_one_letter_code
_entity_poly.pdbx_strand_id
1 'polypeptide(L)' 'MKPEIQKEIIKALAYGKTAAEIKTAMPGVTDAEISTIPQDVIEKRRASLAEKGYIR' A
#
# COMPACT_ATOMS: atom_id res chain seq x y z
N MET A 1 4.28 -7.48 -11.59
CA MET A 1 3.30 -7.56 -10.50
C MET A 1 1.91 -7.31 -11.06
N LYS A 2 0.93 -8.07 -10.61
CA LYS A 2 -0.45 -7.92 -11.08
C LYS A 2 -1.04 -6.61 -10.56
N PRO A 3 -1.87 -5.91 -11.35
CA PRO A 3 -2.48 -4.65 -10.91
C PRO A 3 -3.30 -4.76 -9.62
N GLU A 4 -3.95 -5.89 -9.41
CA GLU A 4 -4.74 -6.13 -8.19
C GLU A 4 -3.87 -6.19 -6.95
N ILE A 5 -2.71 -6.86 -7.05
CA ILE A 5 -1.76 -6.96 -5.95
C ILE A 5 -1.14 -5.59 -5.69
N GLN A 6 -0.83 -4.86 -6.74
CA GLN A 6 -0.27 -3.51 -6.62
C GLN A 6 -1.24 -2.58 -5.87
N LYS A 7 -2.52 -2.63 -6.20
CA LYS A 7 -3.55 -1.84 -5.51
C LYS A 7 -3.63 -2.19 -4.03
N GLU A 8 -3.54 -3.47 -3.69
CA GLU A 8 -3.57 -3.90 -2.29
C GLU A 8 -2.36 -3.40 -1.52
N ILE A 9 -1.18 -3.42 -2.14
CA ILE A 9 0.03 -2.91 -1.50
C ILE A 9 -0.08 -1.40 -1.28
N ILE A 10 -0.54 -0.66 -2.28
CA ILE A 10 -0.74 0.79 -2.17
C ILE A 10 -1.72 1.12 -1.05
N LYS A 11 -2.82 0.41 -1.00
CA LYS A 11 -3.84 0.59 0.04
C LYS A 11 -3.26 0.33 1.42
N ALA A 12 -2.53 -0.77 1.58
CA ALA A 12 -1.91 -1.13 2.85
C ALA A 12 -0.93 -0.06 3.32
N LEU A 13 -0.07 0.42 2.42
CA LEU A 13 0.88 1.49 2.75
C LEU A 13 0.17 2.80 3.10
N ALA A 14 -0.93 3.11 2.41
CA ALA A 14 -1.73 4.30 2.69
C ALA A 14 -2.37 4.23 4.07
N TYR A 15 -2.73 3.04 4.53
CA TYR A 15 -3.26 2.82 5.89
C TYR A 15 -2.18 2.83 6.97
N GLY A 16 -0.91 2.95 6.58
CA GLY A 16 0.19 2.99 7.52
C GLY A 16 0.82 1.64 7.85
N LYS A 17 0.51 0.61 7.08
CA LYS A 17 1.11 -0.71 7.27
C LYS A 17 2.58 -0.68 6.87
N THR A 18 3.40 -1.46 7.57
CA THR A 18 4.81 -1.61 7.24
C THR A 18 5.01 -2.71 6.20
N ALA A 19 6.19 -2.73 5.56
CA ALA A 19 6.55 -3.79 4.63
C ALA A 19 6.46 -5.17 5.28
N ALA A 20 6.89 -5.29 6.53
CA ALA A 20 6.82 -6.55 7.28
C ALA A 20 5.37 -7.01 7.44
N GLU A 21 4.46 -6.10 7.77
CA GLU A 21 3.04 -6.41 7.91
C GLU A 21 2.43 -6.85 6.57
N ILE A 22 2.80 -6.16 5.49
CA ILE A 22 2.32 -6.50 4.15
C ILE A 22 2.80 -7.89 3.74
N LYS A 23 4.07 -8.22 3.99
CA LYS A 23 4.62 -9.53 3.67
C LYS A 23 3.96 -10.64 4.49
N THR A 24 3.58 -10.35 5.71
CA THR A 24 2.85 -11.30 6.56
C THR A 24 1.47 -11.60 5.99
N ALA A 25 0.76 -10.57 5.55
CA ALA A 25 -0.57 -10.72 4.98
C ALA A 25 -0.52 -11.30 3.56
N MET A 26 0.53 -10.99 2.80
CA MET A 26 0.71 -11.43 1.42
C MET A 26 2.10 -12.04 1.24
N PRO A 27 2.28 -13.33 1.58
CA PRO A 27 3.62 -13.95 1.58
C PRO A 27 4.34 -13.96 0.22
N GLY A 28 3.59 -13.84 -0.88
CA GLY A 28 4.18 -13.79 -2.22
C GLY A 28 4.78 -12.44 -2.60
N VAL A 29 4.60 -11.43 -1.77
CA VAL A 29 5.11 -10.07 -2.05
C VAL A 29 6.51 -9.92 -1.47
N THR A 30 7.41 -9.29 -2.24
CA THR A 30 8.79 -9.07 -1.83
C THR A 30 9.01 -7.60 -1.43
N ASP A 31 10.09 -7.34 -0.69
CA ASP A 31 10.47 -5.97 -0.34
C ASP A 31 10.73 -5.12 -1.60
N ALA A 32 11.33 -5.73 -2.62
CA ALA A 32 11.59 -5.04 -3.87
C ALA A 32 10.29 -4.55 -4.53
N GLU A 33 9.25 -5.38 -4.53
CA GLU A 33 7.95 -5.02 -5.08
C GLU A 33 7.32 -3.86 -4.30
N ILE A 34 7.39 -3.90 -2.99
CA ILE A 34 6.87 -2.82 -2.14
C ILE A 34 7.64 -1.53 -2.40
N SER A 35 8.96 -1.61 -2.54
CA SER A 35 9.83 -0.46 -2.75
C SER A 35 9.66 0.21 -4.12
N THR A 36 9.10 -0.50 -5.10
CA THR A 36 8.87 0.06 -6.44
C THR A 36 7.69 1.03 -6.48
N ILE A 37 6.85 1.05 -5.46
CA ILE A 37 5.67 1.91 -5.45
C ILE A 37 6.09 3.35 -5.15
N PRO A 38 5.76 4.32 -6.04
CA PRO A 38 6.12 5.73 -5.81
C PRO A 38 5.43 6.29 -4.58
N GLN A 39 6.16 7.09 -3.82
CA GLN A 39 5.65 7.72 -2.60
C GLN A 39 4.46 8.64 -2.88
N ASP A 40 4.49 9.35 -4.00
CA ASP A 40 3.39 10.25 -4.37
C ASP A 40 2.08 9.50 -4.61
N VAL A 41 2.15 8.30 -5.15
CA VAL A 41 0.97 7.43 -5.35
C VAL A 41 0.37 7.04 -4.00
N ILE A 42 1.23 6.69 -3.04
CA ILE A 42 0.81 6.32 -1.68
C ILE A 42 0.14 7.52 -1.00
N GLU A 43 0.74 8.70 -1.12
CA GLU A 43 0.20 9.92 -0.52
C GLU A 43 -1.15 10.31 -1.10
N LYS A 44 -1.30 10.20 -2.42
CA LYS A 44 -2.59 10.44 -3.08
C LYS A 44 -3.66 9.49 -2.59
N ARG A 45 -3.33 8.23 -2.45
CA ARG A 45 -4.28 7.23 -1.95
C ARG A 45 -4.66 7.52 -0.51
N ARG A 46 -3.69 7.90 0.32
CA ARG A 46 -3.95 8.26 1.72
C ARG A 46 -4.88 9.45 1.80
N ALA A 47 -4.64 10.49 1.00
CA ALA A 47 -5.49 11.67 0.96
C ALA A 47 -6.92 11.31 0.55
N SER A 48 -7.08 10.46 -0.45
CA SER A 48 -8.38 9.99 -0.89
C SER A 48 -9.11 9.22 0.21
N LEU A 49 -8.41 8.34 0.92
CA LEU A 49 -9.00 7.57 2.01
C LEU A 49 -9.38 8.46 3.20
N ALA A 50 -8.55 9.45 3.50
CA ALA A 50 -8.84 10.40 4.57
C ALA A 50 -10.06 11.25 4.22
N GLU A 51 -10.18 11.67 2.97
CA GLU A 51 -11.33 12.44 2.49
C GLU A 51 -12.64 11.64 2.62
N LYS A 52 -12.58 10.34 2.39
CA LYS A 52 -13.73 9.44 2.51
C LYS A 52 -14.01 9.01 3.95
N GLY A 53 -13.13 9.38 4.89
CA GLY A 53 -13.28 9.04 6.29
C GLY A 53 -12.79 7.65 6.68
N TYR A 54 -12.05 6.97 5.82
CA TYR A 54 -11.53 5.63 6.11
C TYR A 54 -10.29 5.65 6.98
N ILE A 55 -9.54 6.74 6.96
CA ILE A 55 -8.39 6.96 7.85
C ILE A 55 -8.43 8.36 8.42
N ARG A 56 -7.74 8.56 9.55
CA ARG A 56 -7.67 9.86 10.22
C ARG A 56 -6.34 10.54 10.00
#